data_476c2efb8fa07717807bfbfe3ef51978
#
_entry.id   476c2efb8fa07717807bfbfe3ef51978
#
_cell.length_a   1.000
_cell.length_b   1.000
_cell.length_c   1.000
_cell.angle_alpha   90.00
_cell.angle_beta   90.00
_cell.angle_gamma   90.00
#
_symmetry.space_group_name_H-M   'P 1'
#
loop_
_entity.id
_entity.type
_entity.pdbx_description
1 polymer ?
#
loop_
_entity_poly.entity_id
_entity_poly.type
_entity_poly.pdbx_seq_one_letter_code
_entity_poly.pdbx_strand_id
1 'polypeptide(L)'
;MRYQSVLFVFCCWPILNFINQNKEQLGQGDYVVLGSFFALTLVVPVMLSVLGRWVFGQAKQPNIVAALVALLILFFNYHVIIQVMDQASAFLGWQHGSNYVYLLLLLTLPLVAFVTCKNKVVVEALLVAGLAALLVPALTLSYYFLTTTHVSAAHATYAGQTTLLRRSPNIYYLMTDSYPRQDQLLQLFQYDNAPFLGYLTEQGFYVAEQAYANYPATFISLASALWMDYPVTDTSPHFADRQMFYAIMQGQNPVVSYLKAHGYAYLHMSSGRWAGSKCGGHEDLCLANNDELPLAFSSMTPLTYFKRTYSITTPASLEQQLDSLAPYQPFFLLTHIHSPHPPRTFDPHCQQNLGKAKDLSLWKAASKPEYLNDVRCTNQQLRQVLDKILSRDPQAIILLHSDHGTAYSVNWRWPLDQWPRHAFEERFSILMALRLPAECRPTLYPALSPVNIFRVTFACLEGRPPDTLADVSYISTYEEGAKQYGWVHKYTR
;
A
#
# COMPACT_ATOMS: atom_id res chain seq x y z
N MET A 1 16.55 17.57 -35.40
CA MET A 1 16.82 16.35 -34.60
C MET A 1 17.37 16.68 -33.22
N ARG A 2 18.47 17.38 -33.01
CA ARG A 2 19.06 17.60 -31.64
C ARG A 2 18.11 18.21 -30.59
N TYR A 3 17.27 19.18 -30.97
CA TYR A 3 16.33 19.84 -30.05
C TYR A 3 15.24 18.91 -29.53
N GLN A 4 14.74 18.03 -30.38
CA GLN A 4 13.73 17.00 -29.96
C GLN A 4 14.37 15.95 -29.08
N SER A 5 15.66 15.59 -29.30
CA SER A 5 16.38 14.66 -28.42
C SER A 5 16.53 15.20 -27.00
N VAL A 6 16.74 16.51 -26.82
CA VAL A 6 16.76 17.12 -25.46
C VAL A 6 15.44 16.96 -24.78
N LEU A 7 14.33 17.31 -25.43
CA LEU A 7 12.98 17.17 -24.86
C LEU A 7 12.68 15.70 -24.52
N PHE A 8 13.02 14.78 -25.42
CA PHE A 8 12.86 13.36 -25.21
C PHE A 8 13.55 12.88 -23.91
N VAL A 9 14.81 13.25 -23.73
CA VAL A 9 15.62 12.89 -22.56
C VAL A 9 14.97 13.41 -21.27
N PHE A 10 14.54 14.67 -21.25
CA PHE A 10 13.90 15.27 -20.08
C PHE A 10 12.46 14.75 -19.83
N CYS A 11 11.80 14.20 -20.83
CA CYS A 11 10.52 13.49 -20.64
C CYS A 11 10.72 12.05 -20.14
N CYS A 12 11.83 11.38 -20.53
CA CYS A 12 12.17 10.04 -20.03
C CYS A 12 12.52 10.05 -18.54
N TRP A 13 13.25 11.09 -18.10
CA TRP A 13 13.81 11.13 -16.74
C TRP A 13 12.76 10.97 -15.62
N PRO A 14 11.66 11.74 -15.57
CA PRO A 14 10.69 11.60 -14.49
C PRO A 14 10.02 10.21 -14.46
N ILE A 15 9.78 9.61 -15.61
CA ILE A 15 9.18 8.28 -15.72
C ILE A 15 10.15 7.20 -15.23
N LEU A 16 11.40 7.22 -15.70
CA LEU A 16 12.41 6.25 -15.27
C LEU A 16 12.73 6.40 -13.77
N ASN A 17 12.78 7.63 -13.28
CA ASN A 17 12.98 7.88 -11.85
C ASN A 17 11.80 7.36 -11.02
N PHE A 18 10.57 7.60 -11.48
CA PHE A 18 9.37 7.05 -10.83
C PHE A 18 9.39 5.52 -10.81
N ILE A 19 9.68 4.88 -11.93
CA ILE A 19 9.81 3.41 -12.01
C ILE A 19 10.90 2.93 -11.04
N ASN A 20 12.06 3.58 -11.02
CA ASN A 20 13.17 3.20 -10.15
C ASN A 20 12.81 3.27 -8.65
N GLN A 21 12.06 4.28 -8.25
CA GLN A 21 11.61 4.44 -6.86
C GLN A 21 10.51 3.45 -6.47
N ASN A 22 9.71 2.97 -7.43
CA ASN A 22 8.53 2.14 -7.17
C ASN A 22 8.65 0.72 -7.76
N LYS A 23 9.82 0.33 -8.28
CA LYS A 23 10.04 -0.92 -9.05
C LYS A 23 9.53 -2.19 -8.38
N GLU A 24 9.59 -2.27 -7.05
CA GLU A 24 9.11 -3.42 -6.29
C GLU A 24 7.58 -3.56 -6.28
N GLN A 25 6.87 -2.44 -6.46
CA GLN A 25 5.40 -2.36 -6.35
C GLN A 25 4.69 -2.37 -7.71
N LEU A 26 5.44 -2.16 -8.81
CA LEU A 26 4.87 -2.06 -10.15
C LEU A 26 4.58 -3.46 -10.73
N GLY A 27 3.34 -3.67 -11.17
CA GLY A 27 2.93 -4.85 -11.92
C GLY A 27 2.84 -4.59 -13.42
N GLN A 28 2.55 -5.62 -14.21
CA GLN A 28 2.50 -5.50 -15.68
C GLN A 28 1.50 -4.44 -16.16
N GLY A 29 0.33 -4.33 -15.54
CA GLY A 29 -0.68 -3.33 -15.89
C GLY A 29 -0.22 -1.89 -15.67
N ASP A 30 0.64 -1.65 -14.67
CA ASP A 30 1.15 -0.31 -14.35
C ASP A 30 2.06 0.23 -15.45
N TYR A 31 2.84 -0.64 -16.12
CA TYR A 31 3.71 -0.21 -17.23
C TYR A 31 2.91 0.29 -18.43
N VAL A 32 1.69 -0.20 -18.66
CA VAL A 32 0.80 0.32 -19.71
C VAL A 32 0.33 1.73 -19.36
N VAL A 33 -0.06 1.96 -18.10
CA VAL A 33 -0.45 3.29 -17.60
C VAL A 33 0.72 4.26 -17.66
N LEU A 34 1.91 3.85 -17.18
CA LEU A 34 3.14 4.66 -17.27
C LEU A 34 3.53 4.96 -18.72
N GLY A 35 3.36 4.01 -19.64
CA GLY A 35 3.55 4.23 -21.08
C GLY A 35 2.61 5.31 -21.64
N SER A 36 1.36 5.34 -21.18
CA SER A 36 0.39 6.38 -21.56
C SER A 36 0.79 7.75 -21.00
N PHE A 37 1.24 7.84 -19.76
CA PHE A 37 1.80 9.07 -19.19
C PHE A 37 3.04 9.52 -19.92
N PHE A 38 3.95 8.60 -20.26
CA PHE A 38 5.14 8.92 -21.05
C PHE A 38 4.78 9.50 -22.41
N ALA A 39 3.84 8.88 -23.13
CA ALA A 39 3.37 9.37 -24.41
C ALA A 39 2.82 10.81 -24.30
N LEU A 40 2.00 11.08 -23.28
CA LEU A 40 1.45 12.42 -23.03
C LEU A 40 2.56 13.43 -22.68
N THR A 41 3.48 13.07 -21.80
CA THR A 41 4.60 13.95 -21.39
C THR A 41 5.58 14.24 -22.53
N LEU A 42 5.66 13.38 -23.53
CA LEU A 42 6.47 13.59 -24.73
C LEU A 42 5.75 14.42 -25.80
N VAL A 43 4.49 14.06 -26.08
CA VAL A 43 3.71 14.70 -27.17
C VAL A 43 3.51 16.19 -26.90
N VAL A 44 3.13 16.57 -25.67
CA VAL A 44 2.83 17.98 -25.35
C VAL A 44 4.04 18.90 -25.54
N PRO A 45 5.24 18.66 -24.96
CA PRO A 45 6.40 19.52 -25.16
C PRO A 45 6.89 19.54 -26.62
N VAL A 46 6.81 18.41 -27.34
CA VAL A 46 7.16 18.35 -28.75
C VAL A 46 6.21 19.22 -29.58
N MET A 47 4.91 19.12 -29.37
CA MET A 47 3.93 19.98 -30.05
C MET A 47 4.15 21.45 -29.72
N LEU A 48 4.39 21.79 -28.45
CA LEU A 48 4.68 23.16 -28.02
C LEU A 48 5.99 23.69 -28.68
N SER A 49 7.01 22.83 -28.82
CA SER A 49 8.26 23.16 -29.50
C SER A 49 8.04 23.45 -31.01
N VAL A 50 7.20 22.64 -31.65
CA VAL A 50 6.85 22.83 -33.06
C VAL A 50 6.04 24.13 -33.27
N LEU A 51 5.02 24.33 -32.43
CA LEU A 51 4.16 25.52 -32.43
C LEU A 51 5.01 26.80 -32.17
N GLY A 52 5.86 26.74 -31.13
CA GLY A 52 6.76 27.84 -30.80
C GLY A 52 7.72 28.18 -31.94
N ARG A 53 8.23 27.17 -32.65
CA ARG A 53 9.04 27.39 -33.86
C ARG A 53 8.25 28.08 -34.98
N TRP A 54 7.00 27.72 -35.14
CA TRP A 54 6.10 28.34 -36.12
C TRP A 54 5.80 29.81 -35.75
N VAL A 55 5.55 30.11 -34.48
CA VAL A 55 5.22 31.47 -33.99
C VAL A 55 6.44 32.37 -33.92
N PHE A 56 7.57 31.92 -33.36
CA PHE A 56 8.76 32.74 -33.06
C PHE A 56 9.90 32.57 -34.06
N GLY A 57 9.75 31.67 -35.03
CA GLY A 57 10.75 31.40 -36.04
C GLY A 57 11.84 30.40 -35.60
N GLN A 58 12.54 29.84 -36.57
CA GLN A 58 13.54 28.79 -36.37
C GLN A 58 14.77 29.26 -35.55
N ALA A 59 15.12 30.52 -35.63
CA ALA A 59 16.23 31.11 -34.87
C ALA A 59 16.01 31.05 -33.34
N LYS A 60 14.77 31.02 -32.88
CA LYS A 60 14.39 30.95 -31.48
C LYS A 60 14.26 29.53 -30.94
N GLN A 61 14.53 28.49 -31.72
CA GLN A 61 14.42 27.10 -31.30
C GLN A 61 15.24 26.78 -30.04
N PRO A 62 16.51 27.23 -29.86
CA PRO A 62 17.23 27.02 -28.59
C PRO A 62 16.50 27.58 -27.36
N ASN A 63 15.97 28.78 -27.50
CA ASN A 63 15.24 29.49 -26.44
C ASN A 63 13.97 28.72 -26.03
N ILE A 64 13.21 28.24 -27.02
CA ILE A 64 11.97 27.46 -26.82
C ILE A 64 12.28 26.17 -26.08
N VAL A 65 13.31 25.41 -26.51
CA VAL A 65 13.69 24.14 -25.87
C VAL A 65 14.18 24.38 -24.45
N ALA A 66 15.01 25.41 -24.22
CA ALA A 66 15.44 25.71 -22.85
C ALA A 66 14.28 26.09 -21.91
N ALA A 67 13.31 26.85 -22.38
CA ALA A 67 12.11 27.19 -21.64
C ALA A 67 11.25 25.95 -21.32
N LEU A 68 11.09 25.06 -22.31
CA LEU A 68 10.33 23.80 -22.10
C LEU A 68 11.05 22.86 -21.14
N VAL A 69 12.37 22.76 -21.18
CA VAL A 69 13.18 21.99 -20.24
C VAL A 69 13.03 22.54 -18.81
N ALA A 70 13.14 23.88 -18.65
CA ALA A 70 12.92 24.52 -17.35
C ALA A 70 11.50 24.22 -16.81
N LEU A 71 10.49 24.28 -17.67
CA LEU A 71 9.12 23.95 -17.32
C LEU A 71 8.99 22.48 -16.89
N LEU A 72 9.56 21.53 -17.62
CA LEU A 72 9.54 20.10 -17.30
C LEU A 72 10.22 19.82 -15.94
N ILE A 73 11.39 20.43 -15.71
CA ILE A 73 12.10 20.28 -14.43
C ILE A 73 11.24 20.78 -13.27
N LEU A 74 10.66 21.96 -13.37
CA LEU A 74 9.79 22.51 -12.34
C LEU A 74 8.54 21.65 -12.14
N PHE A 75 7.92 21.23 -13.24
CA PHE A 75 6.68 20.47 -13.20
C PHE A 75 6.85 19.12 -12.50
N PHE A 76 7.87 18.34 -12.86
CA PHE A 76 8.06 16.99 -12.30
C PHE A 76 8.83 16.95 -10.98
N ASN A 77 9.42 18.06 -10.54
CA ASN A 77 10.05 18.15 -9.23
C ASN A 77 9.24 19.03 -8.25
N TYR A 78 7.97 19.26 -8.53
CA TYR A 78 7.09 20.09 -7.69
C TYR A 78 7.19 19.72 -6.22
N HIS A 79 7.00 18.43 -5.87
CA HIS A 79 7.02 17.96 -4.48
C HIS A 79 8.36 18.27 -3.78
N VAL A 80 9.48 17.96 -4.43
CA VAL A 80 10.82 18.22 -3.88
C VAL A 80 11.06 19.71 -3.69
N ILE A 81 10.67 20.52 -4.67
CA ILE A 81 10.83 21.99 -4.61
C ILE A 81 10.01 22.55 -3.45
N ILE A 82 8.74 22.16 -3.32
CA ILE A 82 7.89 22.61 -2.20
C ILE A 82 8.48 22.17 -0.86
N GLN A 83 8.93 20.92 -0.73
CA GLN A 83 9.52 20.43 0.51
C GLN A 83 10.77 21.22 0.92
N VAL A 84 11.67 21.53 -0.02
CA VAL A 84 12.85 22.36 0.23
C VAL A 84 12.44 23.77 0.64
N MET A 85 11.43 24.32 -0.02
CA MET A 85 10.94 25.66 0.27
C MET A 85 10.23 25.74 1.63
N ASP A 86 9.48 24.70 2.02
CA ASP A 86 8.84 24.62 3.34
C ASP A 86 9.89 24.53 4.46
N GLN A 87 10.96 23.77 4.25
CA GLN A 87 12.10 23.73 5.18
C GLN A 87 12.81 25.08 5.28
N ALA A 88 13.05 25.74 4.17
CA ALA A 88 13.67 27.08 4.15
C ALA A 88 12.76 28.13 4.79
N SER A 89 11.46 28.10 4.54
CA SER A 89 10.51 29.04 5.12
C SER A 89 10.36 28.83 6.63
N ALA A 90 10.38 27.57 7.10
CA ALA A 90 10.39 27.28 8.53
C ALA A 90 11.65 27.82 9.22
N PHE A 91 12.83 27.71 8.58
CA PHE A 91 14.08 28.29 9.07
C PHE A 91 14.04 29.81 9.14
N LEU A 92 13.37 30.46 8.16
CA LEU A 92 13.24 31.94 8.08
C LEU A 92 12.06 32.49 8.90
N GLY A 93 11.26 31.63 9.56
CA GLY A 93 10.07 32.03 10.30
C GLY A 93 8.89 32.49 9.41
N TRP A 94 8.91 32.15 8.13
CA TRP A 94 7.83 32.46 7.19
C TRP A 94 6.76 31.38 7.22
N GLN A 95 5.52 31.78 7.47
CA GLN A 95 4.39 30.86 7.39
C GLN A 95 3.68 31.04 6.03
N HIS A 96 3.48 29.93 5.27
CA HIS A 96 2.57 29.84 4.12
C HIS A 96 3.01 30.50 2.81
N GLY A 97 4.32 30.56 2.47
CA GLY A 97 4.80 31.20 1.23
C GLY A 97 5.16 30.27 0.06
N SER A 98 5.41 28.99 0.33
CA SER A 98 6.06 28.05 -0.62
C SER A 98 5.33 27.92 -1.97
N ASN A 99 4.02 27.82 -1.95
CA ASN A 99 3.21 27.69 -3.15
C ASN A 99 3.23 28.94 -4.04
N TYR A 100 3.24 30.15 -3.44
CA TYR A 100 3.32 31.38 -4.20
C TYR A 100 4.71 31.56 -4.84
N VAL A 101 5.76 31.22 -4.08
CA VAL A 101 7.12 31.23 -4.61
C VAL A 101 7.30 30.20 -5.72
N TYR A 102 6.74 29.01 -5.57
CA TYR A 102 6.75 28.01 -6.63
C TYR A 102 6.02 28.51 -7.90
N LEU A 103 4.85 29.10 -7.77
CA LEU A 103 4.12 29.68 -8.90
C LEU A 103 4.94 30.78 -9.59
N LEU A 104 5.61 31.62 -8.81
CA LEU A 104 6.52 32.65 -9.34
C LEU A 104 7.68 32.01 -10.12
N LEU A 105 8.30 30.95 -9.59
CA LEU A 105 9.35 30.22 -10.29
C LEU A 105 8.83 29.55 -11.58
N LEU A 106 7.65 28.98 -11.55
CA LEU A 106 7.02 28.34 -12.70
C LEU A 106 6.77 29.33 -13.85
N LEU A 107 6.49 30.60 -13.53
CA LEU A 107 6.28 31.66 -14.53
C LEU A 107 7.60 32.30 -14.97
N THR A 108 8.52 32.55 -14.04
CA THR A 108 9.73 33.36 -14.31
C THR A 108 10.88 32.55 -14.91
N LEU A 109 11.18 31.35 -14.41
CA LEU A 109 12.34 30.58 -14.89
C LEU A 109 12.23 30.16 -16.37
N PRO A 110 11.09 29.66 -16.87
CA PRO A 110 10.95 29.39 -18.32
C PRO A 110 11.04 30.65 -19.15
N LEU A 111 10.52 31.77 -18.65
CA LEU A 111 10.65 33.07 -19.35
C LEU A 111 12.10 33.54 -19.40
N VAL A 112 12.84 33.48 -18.32
CA VAL A 112 14.27 33.80 -18.25
C VAL A 112 15.03 32.89 -19.18
N ALA A 113 14.79 31.58 -19.17
CA ALA A 113 15.42 30.65 -20.10
C ALA A 113 15.12 30.98 -21.56
N PHE A 114 13.87 31.36 -21.87
CA PHE A 114 13.48 31.79 -23.21
C PHE A 114 14.20 33.06 -23.65
N VAL A 115 14.42 34.03 -22.76
CA VAL A 115 15.09 35.31 -23.12
C VAL A 115 16.61 35.13 -23.22
N THR A 116 17.21 34.35 -22.34
CA THR A 116 18.68 34.29 -22.16
C THR A 116 19.38 33.21 -22.99
N CYS A 117 18.71 32.05 -23.21
CA CYS A 117 19.34 30.90 -23.88
C CYS A 117 19.35 31.02 -25.40
N LYS A 118 20.22 31.87 -25.94
CA LYS A 118 20.33 32.09 -27.36
C LYS A 118 21.32 31.15 -28.07
N ASN A 119 22.12 30.40 -27.29
CA ASN A 119 23.25 29.64 -27.82
C ASN A 119 22.93 28.14 -27.93
N LYS A 120 23.31 27.51 -29.04
CA LYS A 120 23.23 26.06 -29.25
C LYS A 120 24.03 25.26 -28.22
N VAL A 121 25.12 25.82 -27.72
CA VAL A 121 25.98 25.21 -26.69
C VAL A 121 25.18 24.91 -25.39
N VAL A 122 24.26 25.81 -25.01
CA VAL A 122 23.40 25.58 -23.86
C VAL A 122 22.48 24.35 -24.06
N VAL A 123 21.93 24.19 -25.26
CA VAL A 123 21.07 23.04 -25.58
C VAL A 123 21.89 21.74 -25.62
N GLU A 124 23.13 21.78 -26.08
CA GLU A 124 24.05 20.63 -26.04
C GLU A 124 24.44 20.28 -24.60
N ALA A 125 24.71 21.29 -23.78
CA ALA A 125 24.96 21.08 -22.35
C ALA A 125 23.75 20.49 -21.64
N LEU A 126 22.51 20.93 -21.93
CA LEU A 126 21.28 20.34 -21.40
C LEU A 126 21.12 18.89 -21.85
N LEU A 127 21.47 18.56 -23.11
CA LEU A 127 21.41 17.17 -23.56
C LEU A 127 22.36 16.28 -22.75
N VAL A 128 23.62 16.74 -22.57
CA VAL A 128 24.60 15.99 -21.77
C VAL A 128 24.15 15.83 -20.31
N ALA A 129 23.67 16.92 -19.70
CA ALA A 129 23.16 16.88 -18.33
C ALA A 129 21.95 15.94 -18.20
N GLY A 130 21.02 15.98 -19.15
CA GLY A 130 19.87 15.08 -19.16
C GLY A 130 20.27 13.61 -19.36
N LEU A 131 21.20 13.31 -20.25
CA LEU A 131 21.74 11.97 -20.45
C LEU A 131 22.44 11.46 -19.16
N ALA A 132 23.23 12.31 -18.50
CA ALA A 132 23.85 11.98 -17.22
C ALA A 132 22.82 11.71 -16.13
N ALA A 133 21.74 12.50 -16.07
CA ALA A 133 20.64 12.28 -15.12
C ALA A 133 19.87 10.98 -15.37
N LEU A 134 19.76 10.52 -16.62
CA LEU A 134 19.16 9.23 -16.97
C LEU A 134 20.04 8.04 -16.61
N LEU A 135 21.35 8.22 -16.53
CA LEU A 135 22.30 7.11 -16.33
C LEU A 135 22.04 6.39 -15.00
N VAL A 136 21.81 7.14 -13.92
CA VAL A 136 21.59 6.55 -12.58
C VAL A 136 20.33 5.67 -12.56
N PRO A 137 19.12 6.17 -12.88
CA PRO A 137 17.94 5.31 -12.87
C PRO A 137 18.01 4.18 -13.89
N ALA A 138 18.66 4.37 -15.04
CA ALA A 138 18.83 3.31 -16.03
C ALA A 138 19.76 2.20 -15.53
N LEU A 139 20.88 2.52 -14.91
CA LEU A 139 21.81 1.53 -14.35
C LEU A 139 21.18 0.79 -13.15
N THR A 140 20.51 1.50 -12.26
CA THR A 140 19.85 0.89 -11.08
C THR A 140 18.70 -0.03 -11.49
N LEU A 141 17.89 0.36 -12.48
CA LEU A 141 16.84 -0.50 -13.02
C LEU A 141 17.41 -1.72 -13.76
N SER A 142 18.46 -1.51 -14.59
CA SER A 142 19.14 -2.62 -15.27
C SER A 142 19.71 -3.61 -14.27
N TYR A 143 20.40 -3.12 -13.24
CA TYR A 143 20.91 -3.97 -12.17
C TYR A 143 19.77 -4.72 -11.46
N TYR A 144 18.70 -4.02 -11.10
CA TYR A 144 17.53 -4.62 -10.45
C TYR A 144 16.93 -5.76 -11.29
N PHE A 145 16.60 -5.52 -12.56
CA PHE A 145 16.01 -6.54 -13.45
C PHE A 145 16.94 -7.71 -13.77
N LEU A 146 18.26 -7.49 -13.74
CA LEU A 146 19.25 -8.55 -13.98
C LEU A 146 19.54 -9.40 -12.75
N THR A 147 19.42 -8.82 -11.55
CA THR A 147 19.79 -9.50 -10.30
C THR A 147 18.60 -9.99 -9.50
N THR A 148 17.42 -9.37 -9.68
CA THR A 148 16.20 -9.84 -9.04
C THR A 148 15.80 -11.12 -9.78
N THR A 149 16.12 -12.25 -9.18
CA THR A 149 15.47 -13.50 -9.54
C THR A 149 14.00 -13.28 -9.27
N HIS A 150 13.18 -13.23 -10.33
CA HIS A 150 11.74 -13.39 -10.16
C HIS A 150 11.57 -14.69 -9.38
N VAL A 151 11.39 -14.58 -8.09
CA VAL A 151 10.94 -15.70 -7.29
C VAL A 151 9.56 -15.96 -7.87
N SER A 152 9.56 -16.83 -8.89
CA SER A 152 8.37 -17.61 -9.16
C SER A 152 7.97 -18.05 -7.77
N ALA A 153 6.81 -17.59 -7.29
CA ALA A 153 6.17 -18.16 -6.13
C ALA A 153 5.98 -19.62 -6.50
N ALA A 154 7.10 -20.36 -6.40
CA ALA A 154 7.19 -21.75 -6.80
C ALA A 154 6.11 -22.38 -5.96
N HIS A 155 5.08 -22.80 -6.62
CA HIS A 155 3.86 -23.43 -6.16
C HIS A 155 4.07 -24.05 -4.79
N ALA A 156 3.91 -23.24 -3.72
CA ALA A 156 3.77 -23.79 -2.38
C ALA A 156 2.42 -24.50 -2.42
N THR A 157 2.48 -25.75 -2.86
CA THR A 157 1.33 -26.61 -2.89
C THR A 157 1.04 -26.98 -1.46
N TYR A 158 -0.04 -26.44 -0.93
CA TYR A 158 -0.57 -26.93 0.33
C TYR A 158 -0.92 -28.43 0.14
N ALA A 159 -0.44 -29.30 1.04
CA ALA A 159 -0.56 -30.74 0.95
C ALA A 159 -2.01 -31.27 0.88
N GLY A 160 -3.01 -30.43 1.10
CA GLY A 160 -4.45 -30.73 1.09
C GLY A 160 -5.17 -30.58 -0.25
N GLN A 161 -4.47 -30.29 -1.37
CA GLN A 161 -5.12 -29.99 -2.66
C GLN A 161 -6.01 -31.11 -3.23
N THR A 162 -5.86 -32.34 -2.77
CA THR A 162 -6.66 -33.51 -3.21
C THR A 162 -7.76 -33.90 -2.23
N THR A 163 -7.86 -33.24 -1.07
CA THR A 163 -8.85 -33.57 -0.04
C THR A 163 -10.19 -32.94 -0.39
N LEU A 164 -11.26 -33.73 -0.43
CA LEU A 164 -12.60 -33.21 -0.68
C LEU A 164 -13.07 -32.34 0.48
N LEU A 165 -13.61 -31.18 0.19
CA LEU A 165 -14.23 -30.31 1.18
C LEU A 165 -15.57 -30.90 1.59
N ARG A 166 -15.86 -30.88 2.89
CA ARG A 166 -17.19 -31.29 3.44
C ARG A 166 -18.28 -30.29 3.07
N ARG A 167 -17.91 -29.04 2.89
CA ARG A 167 -18.78 -27.91 2.49
C ARG A 167 -17.98 -26.84 1.78
N SER A 168 -18.65 -25.99 1.02
CA SER A 168 -18.02 -24.90 0.26
C SER A 168 -18.74 -23.58 0.55
N PRO A 169 -18.71 -23.05 1.81
CA PRO A 169 -19.29 -21.75 2.13
C PRO A 169 -18.46 -20.63 1.51
N ASN A 170 -19.05 -19.46 1.28
CA ASN A 170 -18.26 -18.28 0.92
C ASN A 170 -17.34 -17.89 2.07
N ILE A 171 -16.14 -17.41 1.71
CA ILE A 171 -15.09 -17.03 2.66
C ILE A 171 -14.79 -15.54 2.48
N TYR A 172 -15.07 -14.76 3.52
CA TYR A 172 -14.72 -13.35 3.60
C TYR A 172 -13.47 -13.20 4.48
N TYR A 173 -12.35 -12.82 3.89
CA TYR A 173 -11.12 -12.50 4.60
C TYR A 173 -10.99 -10.98 4.68
N LEU A 174 -11.28 -10.44 5.86
CA LEU A 174 -11.37 -9.01 6.14
C LEU A 174 -10.16 -8.61 6.98
N MET A 175 -9.15 -8.02 6.37
CA MET A 175 -7.98 -7.52 7.08
C MET A 175 -8.12 -6.02 7.28
N THR A 176 -8.13 -5.57 8.53
CA THR A 176 -8.01 -4.16 8.92
C THR A 176 -6.55 -3.79 9.10
N ASP A 177 -6.19 -2.56 8.79
CA ASP A 177 -4.83 -2.06 8.92
C ASP A 177 -4.63 -1.31 10.24
N SER A 178 -3.66 -1.74 11.04
CA SER A 178 -3.30 -1.12 12.33
C SER A 178 -4.41 -1.12 13.38
N TYR A 179 -5.20 -2.17 13.48
CA TYR A 179 -6.25 -2.28 14.50
C TYR A 179 -5.76 -3.10 15.71
N PRO A 180 -5.48 -2.46 16.86
CA PRO A 180 -4.90 -3.15 18.01
C PRO A 180 -5.94 -3.95 18.81
N ARG A 181 -5.44 -4.86 19.63
CA ARG A 181 -6.23 -5.63 20.59
C ARG A 181 -6.82 -4.73 21.68
N GLN A 182 -7.86 -5.21 22.36
CA GLN A 182 -8.60 -4.53 23.42
C GLN A 182 -7.71 -3.92 24.52
N ASP A 183 -6.74 -4.68 25.02
CA ASP A 183 -5.83 -4.22 26.06
C ASP A 183 -5.00 -3.02 25.64
N GLN A 184 -4.57 -2.97 24.37
CA GLN A 184 -3.83 -1.84 23.81
C GLN A 184 -4.73 -0.62 23.55
N LEU A 185 -5.98 -0.83 23.13
CA LEU A 185 -6.96 0.24 23.01
C LEU A 185 -7.27 0.89 24.37
N LEU A 186 -7.39 0.07 25.41
CA LEU A 186 -7.60 0.57 26.77
C LEU A 186 -6.36 1.31 27.30
N GLN A 187 -5.17 0.72 27.15
CA GLN A 187 -3.92 1.27 27.68
C GLN A 187 -3.48 2.57 26.97
N LEU A 188 -3.53 2.61 25.64
CA LEU A 188 -2.98 3.71 24.85
C LEU A 188 -3.96 4.85 24.62
N PHE A 189 -5.27 4.54 24.63
CA PHE A 189 -6.33 5.46 24.22
C PHE A 189 -7.43 5.61 25.26
N GLN A 190 -7.40 4.85 26.36
CA GLN A 190 -8.47 4.79 27.40
C GLN A 190 -9.84 4.45 26.77
N TYR A 191 -9.80 3.63 25.72
CA TYR A 191 -10.99 3.23 24.97
C TYR A 191 -11.37 1.79 25.25
N ASP A 192 -12.58 1.60 25.83
CA ASP A 192 -13.16 0.28 26.01
C ASP A 192 -13.87 -0.19 24.74
N ASN A 193 -13.30 -1.21 24.09
CA ASN A 193 -13.83 -1.82 22.87
C ASN A 193 -14.73 -3.05 23.16
N ALA A 194 -14.97 -3.39 24.43
CA ALA A 194 -15.78 -4.54 24.81
C ALA A 194 -17.17 -4.57 24.15
N PRO A 195 -17.87 -3.43 23.93
CA PRO A 195 -19.14 -3.43 23.21
C PRO A 195 -19.06 -3.92 21.75
N PHE A 196 -17.93 -3.70 21.07
CA PHE A 196 -17.72 -4.23 19.70
C PHE A 196 -17.35 -5.72 19.74
N LEU A 197 -16.49 -6.14 20.66
CA LEU A 197 -16.11 -7.54 20.82
C LEU A 197 -17.29 -8.41 21.28
N GLY A 198 -18.15 -7.88 22.15
CA GLY A 198 -19.41 -8.52 22.55
C GLY A 198 -20.33 -8.75 21.36
N TYR A 199 -20.52 -7.72 20.52
CA TYR A 199 -21.26 -7.87 19.27
C TYR A 199 -20.69 -8.98 18.38
N LEU A 200 -19.36 -9.02 18.18
CA LEU A 200 -18.73 -10.10 17.38
C LEU A 200 -19.05 -11.47 17.97
N THR A 201 -18.95 -11.61 19.27
CA THR A 201 -19.27 -12.88 19.98
C THR A 201 -20.74 -13.29 19.78
N GLU A 202 -21.68 -12.33 19.88
CA GLU A 202 -23.11 -12.55 19.62
C GLU A 202 -23.38 -12.99 18.18
N GLN A 203 -22.60 -12.45 17.19
CA GLN A 203 -22.67 -12.88 15.80
C GLN A 203 -21.95 -14.21 15.53
N GLY A 204 -21.46 -14.87 16.57
CA GLY A 204 -20.86 -16.19 16.47
C GLY A 204 -19.36 -16.20 16.15
N PHE A 205 -18.67 -15.09 16.29
CA PHE A 205 -17.22 -15.06 16.18
C PHE A 205 -16.55 -15.60 17.45
N TYR A 206 -15.42 -16.26 17.25
CA TYR A 206 -14.43 -16.49 18.29
C TYR A 206 -13.44 -15.32 18.28
N VAL A 207 -13.32 -14.61 19.38
CA VAL A 207 -12.35 -13.51 19.55
C VAL A 207 -11.10 -14.05 20.25
N ALA A 208 -9.94 -13.99 19.59
CA ALA A 208 -8.68 -14.45 20.16
C ALA A 208 -8.05 -13.34 21.01
N GLU A 209 -8.17 -13.45 22.33
CA GLU A 209 -7.83 -12.41 23.29
C GLU A 209 -6.31 -12.21 23.49
N GLN A 210 -5.46 -13.11 22.96
CA GLN A 210 -4.00 -13.07 23.07
C GLN A 210 -3.31 -13.10 21.71
N ALA A 211 -4.03 -12.73 20.64
CA ALA A 211 -3.50 -12.73 19.30
C ALA A 211 -2.38 -11.69 19.10
N TYR A 212 -1.35 -12.10 18.38
CA TYR A 212 -0.25 -11.23 17.95
C TYR A 212 -0.01 -11.39 16.46
N ALA A 213 0.34 -10.30 15.78
CA ALA A 213 0.84 -10.32 14.42
C ALA A 213 2.14 -11.12 14.33
N ASN A 214 2.35 -11.77 13.20
CA ASN A 214 3.62 -12.48 12.97
C ASN A 214 4.75 -11.52 12.59
N TYR A 215 4.41 -10.37 11.98
CA TYR A 215 5.35 -9.34 11.55
C TYR A 215 4.78 -7.93 11.77
N PRO A 216 5.65 -6.89 11.84
CA PRO A 216 5.21 -5.53 12.17
C PRO A 216 4.77 -4.70 10.95
N ALA A 217 4.76 -5.24 9.75
CA ALA A 217 4.46 -4.51 8.52
C ALA A 217 3.46 -5.27 7.65
N THR A 218 2.53 -4.54 7.03
CA THR A 218 1.42 -5.09 6.24
C THR A 218 1.87 -6.08 5.19
N PHE A 219 2.90 -5.72 4.38
CA PHE A 219 3.33 -6.55 3.25
C PHE A 219 3.80 -7.95 3.67
N ILE A 220 4.52 -8.07 4.77
CA ILE A 220 5.05 -9.35 5.24
C ILE A 220 4.07 -10.07 6.18
N SER A 221 3.26 -9.33 6.94
CA SER A 221 2.23 -9.90 7.80
C SER A 221 1.11 -10.55 6.97
N LEU A 222 0.56 -9.85 5.99
CA LEU A 222 -0.45 -10.41 5.09
C LEU A 222 0.13 -11.53 4.22
N ALA A 223 1.37 -11.36 3.73
CA ALA A 223 2.04 -12.43 2.98
C ALA A 223 2.19 -13.70 3.82
N SER A 224 2.54 -13.62 5.12
CA SER A 224 2.67 -14.81 5.97
C SER A 224 1.34 -15.54 6.17
N ALA A 225 0.25 -14.80 6.34
CA ALA A 225 -1.08 -15.39 6.45
C ALA A 225 -1.51 -16.12 5.18
N LEU A 226 -1.34 -15.48 4.01
CA LEU A 226 -1.69 -16.06 2.71
C LEU A 226 -0.73 -17.18 2.25
N TRP A 227 0.51 -17.15 2.72
CA TRP A 227 1.49 -18.22 2.49
C TRP A 227 1.30 -19.39 3.44
N MET A 228 0.54 -19.19 4.54
CA MET A 228 0.37 -20.15 5.64
C MET A 228 1.71 -20.61 6.24
N ASP A 229 2.74 -19.77 6.15
CA ASP A 229 4.08 -20.05 6.65
C ASP A 229 4.83 -18.74 6.93
N TYR A 230 6.01 -18.86 7.50
CA TYR A 230 6.91 -17.74 7.78
C TYR A 230 7.84 -17.48 6.59
N PRO A 231 7.60 -16.45 5.77
CA PRO A 231 8.40 -16.21 4.57
C PRO A 231 9.84 -15.78 4.89
N VAL A 232 10.07 -15.21 6.07
CA VAL A 232 11.40 -14.82 6.58
C VAL A 232 11.49 -15.15 8.06
N THR A 233 12.55 -15.85 8.47
CA THR A 233 12.74 -16.35 9.83
C THR A 233 14.14 -16.03 10.33
N ASP A 234 14.44 -16.35 11.60
CA ASP A 234 15.77 -16.24 12.19
C ASP A 234 16.82 -17.16 11.54
N THR A 235 16.40 -18.21 10.83
CA THR A 235 17.28 -19.09 10.06
C THR A 235 17.58 -18.57 8.65
N SER A 236 16.72 -17.71 8.11
CA SER A 236 16.90 -16.97 6.87
C SER A 236 16.46 -15.51 7.08
N PRO A 237 17.25 -14.72 7.82
CA PRO A 237 16.78 -13.51 8.49
C PRO A 237 16.77 -12.26 7.60
N HIS A 238 16.87 -12.40 6.29
CA HIS A 238 16.98 -11.24 5.41
C HIS A 238 16.16 -11.40 4.14
N PHE A 239 15.49 -10.32 3.73
CA PHE A 239 14.90 -10.17 2.40
C PHE A 239 15.52 -8.95 1.69
N ALA A 240 15.85 -9.13 0.42
CA ALA A 240 16.51 -8.10 -0.38
C ALA A 240 15.52 -7.03 -0.89
N ASP A 241 14.28 -7.46 -1.21
CA ASP A 241 13.21 -6.61 -1.72
C ASP A 241 11.83 -7.14 -1.30
N ARG A 242 10.78 -6.41 -1.62
CA ARG A 242 9.40 -6.73 -1.22
C ARG A 242 8.60 -7.43 -2.32
N GLN A 243 9.17 -7.68 -3.49
CA GLN A 243 8.45 -8.16 -4.66
C GLN A 243 7.75 -9.51 -4.40
N MET A 244 8.43 -10.43 -3.69
CA MET A 244 7.85 -11.72 -3.31
C MET A 244 6.57 -11.53 -2.46
N PHE A 245 6.61 -10.64 -1.48
CA PHE A 245 5.45 -10.40 -0.60
C PHE A 245 4.28 -9.79 -1.38
N TYR A 246 4.55 -8.85 -2.29
CA TYR A 246 3.52 -8.28 -3.15
C TYR A 246 2.90 -9.31 -4.08
N ALA A 247 3.70 -10.19 -4.67
CA ALA A 247 3.20 -11.28 -5.50
C ALA A 247 2.26 -12.22 -4.71
N ILE A 248 2.65 -12.57 -3.46
CA ILE A 248 1.81 -13.36 -2.55
C ILE A 248 0.48 -12.63 -2.27
N MET A 249 0.53 -11.36 -1.90
CA MET A 249 -0.66 -10.57 -1.60
C MET A 249 -1.59 -10.41 -2.80
N GLN A 250 -1.05 -10.40 -4.00
CA GLN A 250 -1.75 -10.26 -5.26
C GLN A 250 -2.27 -11.58 -5.84
N GLY A 251 -2.27 -12.65 -5.06
CA GLY A 251 -2.90 -13.92 -5.40
C GLY A 251 -1.95 -15.06 -5.79
N GLN A 252 -0.63 -14.84 -5.88
CA GLN A 252 0.35 -15.91 -6.11
C GLN A 252 0.70 -16.59 -4.78
N ASN A 253 -0.27 -17.33 -4.21
CA ASN A 253 -0.14 -17.92 -2.88
C ASN A 253 -0.90 -19.24 -2.76
N PRO A 254 -0.54 -20.11 -1.77
CA PRO A 254 -1.18 -21.39 -1.56
C PRO A 254 -2.66 -21.31 -1.21
N VAL A 255 -3.11 -20.24 -0.53
CA VAL A 255 -4.52 -20.05 -0.15
C VAL A 255 -5.39 -19.93 -1.41
N VAL A 256 -5.02 -19.02 -2.32
CA VAL A 256 -5.74 -18.81 -3.58
C VAL A 256 -5.67 -20.08 -4.45
N SER A 257 -4.48 -20.70 -4.55
CA SER A 257 -4.29 -21.93 -5.34
C SER A 257 -5.16 -23.07 -4.82
N TYR A 258 -5.19 -23.28 -3.51
CA TYR A 258 -6.02 -24.30 -2.86
C TYR A 258 -7.51 -24.08 -3.12
N LEU A 259 -7.99 -22.85 -2.88
CA LEU A 259 -9.41 -22.53 -3.03
C LEU A 259 -9.88 -22.60 -4.49
N LYS A 260 -9.07 -22.12 -5.44
CA LYS A 260 -9.37 -22.27 -6.88
C LYS A 260 -9.41 -23.74 -7.30
N ALA A 261 -8.52 -24.60 -6.79
CA ALA A 261 -8.56 -26.04 -7.03
C ALA A 261 -9.84 -26.71 -6.51
N HIS A 262 -10.52 -26.10 -5.53
CA HIS A 262 -11.80 -26.55 -4.98
C HIS A 262 -13.02 -25.80 -5.56
N GLY A 263 -12.86 -25.10 -6.68
CA GLY A 263 -13.96 -24.46 -7.41
C GLY A 263 -14.38 -23.09 -6.87
N TYR A 264 -13.60 -22.48 -5.98
CA TYR A 264 -13.87 -21.11 -5.53
C TYR A 264 -13.43 -20.08 -6.57
N ALA A 265 -14.24 -19.05 -6.77
CA ALA A 265 -13.79 -17.84 -7.42
C ALA A 265 -12.94 -17.01 -6.41
N TYR A 266 -11.81 -16.48 -6.88
CA TYR A 266 -10.98 -15.54 -6.11
C TYR A 266 -11.39 -14.10 -6.42
N LEU A 267 -11.84 -13.38 -5.40
CA LEU A 267 -12.23 -11.98 -5.49
C LEU A 267 -11.27 -11.14 -4.65
N HIS A 268 -10.85 -10.00 -5.16
CA HIS A 268 -9.91 -9.13 -4.45
C HIS A 268 -10.42 -7.69 -4.38
N MET A 269 -10.51 -7.16 -3.16
CA MET A 269 -10.80 -5.76 -2.89
C MET A 269 -9.57 -5.11 -2.24
N SER A 270 -8.83 -4.32 -3.01
CA SER A 270 -7.60 -3.67 -2.55
C SER A 270 -7.88 -2.55 -1.55
N SER A 271 -6.83 -2.07 -0.84
CA SER A 271 -6.96 -0.94 0.10
C SER A 271 -7.31 0.39 -0.58
N GLY A 272 -7.13 0.49 -1.90
CA GLY A 272 -7.36 1.70 -2.68
C GLY A 272 -6.30 2.78 -2.51
N ARG A 273 -5.27 2.56 -1.69
CA ARG A 273 -4.24 3.55 -1.41
C ARG A 273 -2.81 3.03 -1.47
N TRP A 274 -2.60 1.76 -1.29
CA TRP A 274 -1.27 1.18 -1.25
C TRP A 274 -1.07 0.18 -2.39
N ALA A 275 -0.12 0.50 -3.28
CA ALA A 275 0.11 -0.26 -4.51
C ALA A 275 0.43 -1.75 -4.27
N GLY A 276 1.00 -2.10 -3.11
CA GLY A 276 1.25 -3.50 -2.74
C GLY A 276 -0.02 -4.33 -2.55
N SER A 277 -1.15 -3.70 -2.22
CA SER A 277 -2.45 -4.34 -1.99
C SER A 277 -3.37 -4.32 -3.22
N LYS A 278 -2.87 -3.94 -4.40
CA LYS A 278 -3.67 -3.89 -5.63
C LYS A 278 -3.97 -5.28 -6.18
N CYS A 279 -4.93 -5.34 -7.09
CA CYS A 279 -5.21 -6.54 -7.87
C CYS A 279 -4.02 -6.93 -8.75
N GLY A 280 -3.68 -8.22 -8.79
CA GLY A 280 -2.51 -8.76 -9.50
C GLY A 280 -2.82 -9.45 -10.81
N GLY A 281 -4.10 -9.54 -11.22
CA GLY A 281 -4.54 -10.26 -12.42
C GLY A 281 -4.75 -11.76 -12.19
N HIS A 282 -4.73 -12.22 -10.94
CA HIS A 282 -5.02 -13.61 -10.56
C HIS A 282 -6.46 -13.80 -10.06
N GLU A 283 -7.14 -12.70 -9.75
CA GLU A 283 -8.52 -12.66 -9.30
C GLU A 283 -9.53 -12.81 -10.45
N ASP A 284 -10.67 -13.43 -10.15
CA ASP A 284 -11.80 -13.55 -11.05
C ASP A 284 -12.67 -12.28 -11.03
N LEU A 285 -12.58 -11.49 -9.95
CA LEU A 285 -13.15 -10.14 -9.84
C LEU A 285 -12.23 -9.23 -9.05
N CYS A 286 -11.84 -8.12 -9.64
CA CYS A 286 -11.11 -7.04 -8.99
C CYS A 286 -12.09 -5.93 -8.58
N LEU A 287 -12.19 -5.67 -7.28
CA LEU A 287 -13.02 -4.61 -6.69
C LEU A 287 -12.15 -3.40 -6.28
N ALA A 288 -11.12 -3.10 -7.05
CA ALA A 288 -10.18 -2.05 -6.73
C ALA A 288 -10.59 -0.71 -7.33
N ASN A 289 -10.31 0.36 -6.59
CA ASN A 289 -10.11 1.68 -7.16
C ASN A 289 -8.64 1.79 -7.58
N ASN A 290 -8.37 1.61 -8.88
CA ASN A 290 -7.01 1.61 -9.45
C ASN A 290 -6.41 3.02 -9.60
N ASP A 291 -6.75 3.96 -8.71
CA ASP A 291 -6.30 5.35 -8.80
C ASP A 291 -4.92 5.62 -8.18
N GLU A 292 -4.28 4.61 -7.57
CA GLU A 292 -3.02 4.81 -6.82
C GLU A 292 -1.85 5.26 -7.71
N LEU A 293 -1.67 4.64 -8.87
CA LEU A 293 -0.58 4.99 -9.77
C LEU A 293 -0.74 6.38 -10.39
N PRO A 294 -1.90 6.74 -10.99
CA PRO A 294 -2.18 8.11 -11.42
C PRO A 294 -2.02 9.13 -10.31
N LEU A 295 -2.42 8.76 -9.10
CA LEU A 295 -2.36 9.60 -7.93
C LEU A 295 -0.91 9.82 -7.44
N ALA A 296 -0.13 8.75 -7.31
CA ALA A 296 1.29 8.81 -6.96
C ALA A 296 2.06 9.65 -7.97
N PHE A 297 1.81 9.45 -9.27
CA PHE A 297 2.43 10.24 -10.33
C PHE A 297 1.99 11.72 -10.29
N SER A 298 0.70 11.99 -10.05
CA SER A 298 0.20 13.36 -9.93
C SER A 298 0.74 14.09 -8.71
N SER A 299 1.03 13.39 -7.61
CA SER A 299 1.59 13.99 -6.39
C SER A 299 3.01 14.56 -6.59
N MET A 300 3.75 14.06 -7.59
CA MET A 300 5.05 14.62 -7.98
C MET A 300 4.93 15.94 -8.74
N THR A 301 3.73 16.32 -9.17
CA THR A 301 3.46 17.43 -10.08
C THR A 301 2.50 18.44 -9.45
N PRO A 302 2.39 19.68 -10.00
CA PRO A 302 1.37 20.65 -9.56
C PRO A 302 -0.07 20.18 -9.75
N LEU A 303 -0.33 19.09 -10.48
CA LEU A 303 -1.66 18.50 -10.64
C LEU A 303 -2.26 18.01 -9.34
N THR A 304 -1.45 17.83 -8.29
CA THR A 304 -1.93 17.55 -6.92
C THR A 304 -2.90 18.60 -6.39
N TYR A 305 -2.89 19.84 -6.93
CA TYR A 305 -3.88 20.88 -6.59
C TYR A 305 -5.27 20.61 -7.14
N PHE A 306 -5.37 19.89 -8.24
CA PHE A 306 -6.65 19.45 -8.77
C PHE A 306 -7.09 18.24 -7.95
N LYS A 307 -7.75 18.51 -6.82
CA LYS A 307 -8.19 17.52 -5.83
C LYS A 307 -8.89 16.35 -6.52
N ARG A 308 -8.22 15.21 -6.57
CA ARG A 308 -8.92 13.93 -6.68
C ARG A 308 -9.25 13.48 -5.26
N THR A 309 -10.50 13.15 -5.03
CA THR A 309 -10.92 12.44 -3.82
C THR A 309 -10.27 11.07 -3.85
N TYR A 310 -9.43 10.78 -2.86
CA TYR A 310 -8.90 9.45 -2.68
C TYR A 310 -10.02 8.50 -2.33
N SER A 311 -10.07 7.36 -2.98
CA SER A 311 -10.93 6.26 -2.55
C SER A 311 -10.10 5.31 -1.70
N ILE A 312 -10.47 5.17 -0.44
CA ILE A 312 -9.88 4.20 0.49
C ILE A 312 -10.94 3.13 0.76
N THR A 313 -10.50 1.88 0.77
CA THR A 313 -11.38 0.78 1.13
C THR A 313 -11.70 0.83 2.62
N THR A 314 -12.97 0.96 2.92
CA THR A 314 -13.56 0.94 4.25
C THR A 314 -14.58 -0.20 4.33
N PRO A 315 -15.08 -0.58 5.51
CA PRO A 315 -16.18 -1.56 5.59
C PRO A 315 -17.43 -1.12 4.83
N ALA A 316 -17.73 0.20 4.78
CA ALA A 316 -18.83 0.72 3.99
C ALA A 316 -18.62 0.58 2.48
N SER A 317 -17.37 0.66 2.00
CA SER A 317 -17.06 0.39 0.60
C SER A 317 -17.34 -1.07 0.24
N LEU A 318 -16.99 -2.00 1.13
CA LEU A 318 -17.32 -3.43 0.95
C LEU A 318 -18.82 -3.65 0.94
N GLU A 319 -19.56 -2.99 1.83
CA GLU A 319 -21.02 -3.11 1.88
C GLU A 319 -21.68 -2.75 0.55
N GLN A 320 -21.17 -1.72 -0.14
CA GLN A 320 -21.64 -1.31 -1.46
C GLN A 320 -21.37 -2.35 -2.57
N GLN A 321 -20.38 -3.20 -2.39
CA GLN A 321 -19.97 -4.21 -3.38
C GLN A 321 -20.63 -5.58 -3.18
N LEU A 322 -21.34 -5.82 -2.08
CA LEU A 322 -21.88 -7.16 -1.75
C LEU A 322 -22.79 -7.73 -2.83
N ASP A 323 -23.52 -6.89 -3.57
CA ASP A 323 -24.40 -7.35 -4.64
C ASP A 323 -23.62 -7.89 -5.85
N SER A 324 -22.43 -7.35 -6.12
CA SER A 324 -21.56 -7.78 -7.22
C SER A 324 -20.91 -9.14 -7.00
N LEU A 325 -20.92 -9.66 -5.77
CA LEU A 325 -20.30 -10.94 -5.43
C LEU A 325 -21.19 -12.15 -5.77
N ALA A 326 -22.51 -11.96 -5.86
CA ALA A 326 -23.48 -13.04 -5.99
C ALA A 326 -23.22 -14.01 -7.17
N PRO A 327 -22.74 -13.58 -8.37
CA PRO A 327 -22.49 -14.47 -9.50
C PRO A 327 -21.30 -15.44 -9.30
N TYR A 328 -20.46 -15.22 -8.28
CA TYR A 328 -19.17 -15.91 -8.12
C TYR A 328 -19.16 -17.03 -7.08
N GLN A 329 -20.31 -17.44 -6.55
CA GLN A 329 -20.39 -18.46 -5.48
C GLN A 329 -20.00 -19.86 -5.92
N PRO A 330 -19.22 -20.65 -5.11
CA PRO A 330 -18.57 -20.20 -3.89
C PRO A 330 -17.37 -19.30 -4.18
N PHE A 331 -17.12 -18.32 -3.33
CA PHE A 331 -16.00 -17.40 -3.51
C PHE A 331 -15.12 -17.25 -2.25
N PHE A 332 -13.88 -16.86 -2.48
CA PHE A 332 -12.95 -16.31 -1.51
C PHE A 332 -12.73 -14.85 -1.80
N LEU A 333 -13.15 -13.97 -0.91
CA LEU A 333 -12.94 -12.54 -0.99
C LEU A 333 -11.81 -12.12 -0.06
N LEU A 334 -10.72 -11.63 -0.61
CA LEU A 334 -9.68 -10.92 0.11
C LEU A 334 -9.99 -9.42 0.11
N THR A 335 -10.15 -8.83 1.29
CA THR A 335 -10.38 -7.39 1.45
C THR A 335 -9.36 -6.78 2.39
N HIS A 336 -8.61 -5.79 1.91
CA HIS A 336 -7.72 -4.97 2.72
C HIS A 336 -8.43 -3.65 3.09
N ILE A 337 -8.94 -3.58 4.30
CA ILE A 337 -9.60 -2.39 4.87
C ILE A 337 -8.53 -1.48 5.45
N HIS A 338 -8.30 -0.33 4.81
CA HIS A 338 -7.24 0.60 5.21
C HIS A 338 -7.43 1.19 6.62
N SER A 339 -8.68 1.42 7.05
CA SER A 339 -8.94 1.98 8.38
C SER A 339 -8.73 0.95 9.51
N PRO A 340 -8.23 1.37 10.68
CA PRO A 340 -7.94 2.73 11.15
C PRO A 340 -6.51 3.25 10.89
N HIS A 341 -5.73 2.67 9.95
CA HIS A 341 -4.38 3.16 9.61
C HIS A 341 -4.40 4.62 9.13
N PRO A 342 -3.40 5.45 9.45
CA PRO A 342 -3.23 6.76 8.84
C PRO A 342 -3.04 6.70 7.31
N PRO A 343 -3.42 7.75 6.58
CA PRO A 343 -3.95 9.02 7.04
C PRO A 343 -5.39 8.89 7.52
N ARG A 344 -5.79 9.77 8.42
CA ARG A 344 -7.09 9.73 9.08
C ARG A 344 -8.23 9.75 8.06
N THR A 345 -9.07 8.72 8.15
CA THR A 345 -10.08 8.42 7.15
C THR A 345 -11.39 9.13 7.42
N PHE A 346 -11.77 9.24 8.70
CA PHE A 346 -13.09 9.70 9.10
C PHE A 346 -13.07 10.98 9.91
N ASP A 347 -14.12 11.79 9.73
CA ASP A 347 -14.47 12.85 10.66
C ASP A 347 -15.25 12.30 11.88
N PRO A 348 -15.60 13.14 12.89
CA PRO A 348 -16.38 12.69 14.05
C PRO A 348 -17.78 12.13 13.72
N HIS A 349 -18.29 12.35 12.53
CA HIS A 349 -19.58 11.85 12.03
C HIS A 349 -19.44 10.59 11.16
N CYS A 350 -18.25 10.00 11.13
CA CYS A 350 -17.89 8.84 10.30
C CYS A 350 -18.03 9.06 8.78
N GLN A 351 -17.95 10.31 8.33
CA GLN A 351 -17.87 10.64 6.93
C GLN A 351 -16.40 10.65 6.49
N GLN A 352 -16.13 10.12 5.30
CA GLN A 352 -14.77 10.15 4.76
C GLN A 352 -14.29 11.58 4.53
N ASN A 353 -13.17 11.95 5.13
CA ASN A 353 -12.58 13.28 5.06
C ASN A 353 -11.13 13.27 4.58
N LEU A 354 -10.87 12.70 3.43
CA LEU A 354 -9.53 12.47 2.89
C LEU A 354 -8.80 13.76 2.41
N GLY A 355 -9.48 14.90 2.39
CA GLY A 355 -8.94 16.16 1.87
C GLY A 355 -8.23 17.06 2.89
N LYS A 356 -8.27 16.74 4.19
CA LYS A 356 -7.74 17.60 5.26
C LYS A 356 -6.53 17.04 6.00
N ALA A 357 -6.09 15.84 5.68
CA ALA A 357 -4.89 15.25 6.30
C ALA A 357 -3.64 16.02 5.87
N LYS A 358 -3.39 17.16 6.50
CA LYS A 358 -2.23 18.03 6.23
C LYS A 358 -0.91 17.47 6.76
N ASP A 359 -0.93 16.48 7.66
CA ASP A 359 0.26 15.94 8.28
C ASP A 359 0.29 14.42 8.14
N LEU A 360 1.17 13.96 7.26
CA LEU A 360 1.48 12.55 7.04
C LEU A 360 2.35 11.94 8.15
N SER A 361 2.64 12.66 9.22
CA SER A 361 3.33 12.11 10.37
C SER A 361 2.39 11.18 11.13
N LEU A 362 2.50 9.92 10.79
CA LEU A 362 1.52 8.88 10.98
C LEU A 362 1.20 8.58 12.45
N TRP A 363 2.19 8.67 13.35
CA TRP A 363 2.08 8.18 14.72
C TRP A 363 2.55 9.22 15.76
N LYS A 364 2.07 10.47 15.67
CA LYS A 364 2.30 11.50 16.68
C LYS A 364 1.24 11.46 17.78
N ALA A 365 1.64 11.72 19.01
CA ALA A 365 0.72 11.76 20.16
C ALA A 365 -0.51 12.65 19.92
N ALA A 366 -0.31 13.79 19.23
CA ALA A 366 -1.39 14.72 18.87
C ALA A 366 -2.47 14.12 17.94
N SER A 367 -2.18 13.01 17.23
CA SER A 367 -3.13 12.37 16.32
C SER A 367 -3.91 11.21 16.96
N LYS A 368 -3.73 10.95 18.26
CA LYS A 368 -4.47 9.88 18.95
C LYS A 368 -6.00 10.08 18.96
N PRO A 369 -6.54 11.29 19.13
CA PRO A 369 -7.99 11.48 19.09
C PRO A 369 -8.60 11.14 17.73
N GLU A 370 -7.95 11.55 16.63
CA GLU A 370 -8.40 11.23 15.27
C GLU A 370 -8.30 9.73 14.98
N TYR A 371 -7.23 9.08 15.45
CA TYR A 371 -7.10 7.64 15.34
C TYR A 371 -8.23 6.90 16.06
N LEU A 372 -8.54 7.31 17.29
CA LEU A 372 -9.65 6.74 18.04
C LEU A 372 -10.99 6.94 17.34
N ASN A 373 -11.16 8.05 16.66
CA ASN A 373 -12.32 8.33 15.83
C ASN A 373 -12.41 7.34 14.67
N ASP A 374 -11.28 7.07 13.99
CA ASP A 374 -11.21 6.06 12.94
C ASP A 374 -11.55 4.66 13.46
N VAL A 375 -11.10 4.28 14.67
CA VAL A 375 -11.48 2.99 15.31
C VAL A 375 -12.99 2.91 15.53
N ARG A 376 -13.61 3.96 16.09
CA ARG A 376 -15.06 4.00 16.36
C ARG A 376 -15.88 3.87 15.06
N CYS A 377 -15.49 4.62 14.04
CA CYS A 377 -16.17 4.59 12.76
C CYS A 377 -15.98 3.26 12.03
N THR A 378 -14.78 2.68 12.10
CA THR A 378 -14.52 1.33 11.58
C THR A 378 -15.40 0.29 12.28
N ASN A 379 -15.54 0.34 13.60
CA ASN A 379 -16.45 -0.55 14.34
C ASN A 379 -17.90 -0.41 13.89
N GLN A 380 -18.37 0.82 13.77
CA GLN A 380 -19.74 1.08 13.33
C GLN A 380 -20.00 0.50 11.93
N GLN A 381 -19.09 0.74 10.99
CA GLN A 381 -19.23 0.24 9.63
C GLN A 381 -19.02 -1.28 9.53
N LEU A 382 -18.12 -1.86 10.35
CA LEU A 382 -17.97 -3.32 10.43
C LEU A 382 -19.26 -3.98 10.90
N ARG A 383 -19.95 -3.46 11.94
CA ARG A 383 -21.25 -3.97 12.35
C ARG A 383 -22.25 -4.00 11.19
N GLN A 384 -22.37 -2.89 10.47
CA GLN A 384 -23.31 -2.77 9.35
C GLN A 384 -23.04 -3.79 8.24
N VAL A 385 -21.77 -3.89 7.81
CA VAL A 385 -21.42 -4.82 6.72
C VAL A 385 -21.52 -6.29 7.18
N LEU A 386 -21.14 -6.61 8.43
CA LEU A 386 -21.26 -7.96 8.96
C LEU A 386 -22.73 -8.39 9.10
N ASP A 387 -23.60 -7.53 9.61
CA ASP A 387 -25.04 -7.80 9.67
C ASP A 387 -25.61 -8.06 8.26
N LYS A 388 -25.20 -7.29 7.27
CA LYS A 388 -25.64 -7.47 5.89
C LYS A 388 -25.09 -8.74 5.24
N ILE A 389 -23.82 -9.09 5.50
CA ILE A 389 -23.24 -10.37 5.06
C ILE A 389 -24.02 -11.53 5.67
N LEU A 390 -24.21 -11.53 6.99
CA LEU A 390 -24.84 -12.64 7.71
C LEU A 390 -26.33 -12.78 7.42
N SER A 391 -27.02 -11.69 7.10
CA SER A 391 -28.41 -11.75 6.66
C SER A 391 -28.58 -12.41 5.27
N ARG A 392 -27.59 -12.29 4.40
CA ARG A 392 -27.58 -12.86 3.04
C ARG A 392 -26.97 -14.24 2.97
N ASP A 393 -25.95 -14.46 3.77
CA ASP A 393 -25.16 -15.69 3.82
C ASP A 393 -24.91 -16.11 5.28
N PRO A 394 -25.90 -16.72 5.92
CA PRO A 394 -25.77 -17.16 7.32
C PRO A 394 -24.67 -18.21 7.56
N GLN A 395 -24.23 -18.89 6.49
CA GLN A 395 -23.18 -19.90 6.55
C GLN A 395 -21.77 -19.35 6.22
N ALA A 396 -21.64 -18.07 5.90
CA ALA A 396 -20.37 -17.45 5.57
C ALA A 396 -19.30 -17.73 6.63
N ILE A 397 -18.12 -18.08 6.17
CA ILE A 397 -16.88 -18.01 6.96
C ILE A 397 -16.39 -16.58 6.89
N ILE A 398 -16.13 -15.96 8.04
CA ILE A 398 -15.62 -14.60 8.11
C ILE A 398 -14.36 -14.59 8.98
N LEU A 399 -13.26 -14.21 8.38
CA LEU A 399 -11.93 -14.16 8.98
C LEU A 399 -11.55 -12.66 9.11
N LEU A 400 -11.85 -12.08 10.29
CA LEU A 400 -11.57 -10.68 10.59
C LEU A 400 -10.33 -10.58 11.48
N HIS A 401 -9.30 -9.88 11.01
CA HIS A 401 -8.13 -9.59 11.84
C HIS A 401 -7.43 -8.30 11.39
N SER A 402 -6.46 -7.85 12.20
CA SER A 402 -5.53 -6.81 11.79
C SER A 402 -4.18 -7.39 11.41
N ASP A 403 -3.49 -6.71 10.51
CA ASP A 403 -2.13 -7.04 10.09
C ASP A 403 -1.08 -6.75 11.17
N HIS A 404 -1.24 -5.64 11.90
CA HIS A 404 -0.44 -5.20 13.04
C HIS A 404 -1.18 -4.16 13.88
N GLY A 405 -0.60 -3.75 15.01
CA GLY A 405 -1.09 -2.68 15.87
C GLY A 405 -0.53 -1.30 15.47
N THR A 406 -0.63 -0.34 16.39
CA THR A 406 -0.16 1.03 16.21
C THR A 406 1.36 1.18 16.37
N ALA A 407 1.90 2.40 16.23
CA ALA A 407 3.32 2.66 16.36
C ALA A 407 3.63 4.01 17.05
N TYR A 408 2.81 4.43 18.01
CA TYR A 408 3.03 5.68 18.74
C TYR A 408 4.26 5.68 19.64
N SER A 409 4.64 4.51 20.17
CA SER A 409 5.83 4.31 21.01
C SER A 409 6.96 3.56 20.31
N VAL A 410 6.78 3.22 19.04
CA VAL A 410 7.78 2.46 18.27
C VAL A 410 8.82 3.39 17.69
N ASN A 411 10.08 3.06 17.91
CA ASN A 411 11.22 3.68 17.22
C ASN A 411 11.88 2.65 16.30
N TRP A 412 11.70 2.80 15.01
CA TRP A 412 12.22 1.91 13.99
C TRP A 412 13.76 1.87 13.87
N ARG A 413 14.47 2.75 14.61
CA ARG A 413 15.93 2.79 14.67
C ARG A 413 16.53 1.95 15.79
N TRP A 414 15.68 1.39 16.68
CA TRP A 414 16.17 0.45 17.67
C TRP A 414 16.77 -0.80 16.99
N PRO A 415 17.85 -1.37 17.55
CA PRO A 415 18.30 -2.70 17.17
C PRO A 415 17.17 -3.72 17.33
N LEU A 416 17.06 -4.67 16.40
CA LEU A 416 15.93 -5.61 16.37
C LEU A 416 15.83 -6.48 17.62
N ASP A 417 16.97 -6.77 18.25
CA ASP A 417 17.10 -7.53 19.51
C ASP A 417 16.88 -6.69 20.79
N GLN A 418 16.63 -5.38 20.65
CA GLN A 418 16.49 -4.44 21.76
C GLN A 418 15.14 -3.72 21.80
N TRP A 419 14.15 -4.27 21.13
CA TRP A 419 12.81 -3.70 21.19
C TRP A 419 12.24 -3.85 22.60
N PRO A 420 11.80 -2.75 23.24
CA PRO A 420 11.19 -2.83 24.56
C PRO A 420 9.82 -3.48 24.48
N ARG A 421 9.43 -4.19 25.55
CA ARG A 421 8.17 -4.93 25.60
C ARG A 421 6.95 -4.08 25.27
N HIS A 422 6.89 -2.85 25.75
CA HIS A 422 5.74 -1.98 25.49
C HIS A 422 5.57 -1.64 23.98
N ALA A 423 6.68 -1.46 23.25
CA ALA A 423 6.62 -1.22 21.81
C ALA A 423 6.24 -2.49 21.02
N PHE A 424 6.71 -3.66 21.47
CA PHE A 424 6.27 -4.93 20.93
C PHE A 424 4.77 -5.13 21.16
N GLU A 425 4.27 -4.96 22.39
CA GLU A 425 2.86 -5.11 22.72
C GLU A 425 1.99 -4.15 21.88
N GLU A 426 2.39 -2.88 21.74
CA GLU A 426 1.68 -1.92 20.91
C GLU A 426 1.64 -2.34 19.45
N ARG A 427 2.76 -2.80 18.89
CA ARG A 427 2.85 -3.05 17.44
C ARG A 427 2.30 -4.40 17.03
N PHE A 428 2.39 -5.40 17.90
CA PHE A 428 2.05 -6.78 17.53
C PHE A 428 0.71 -7.27 18.09
N SER A 429 0.15 -6.67 19.16
CA SER A 429 -1.17 -7.06 19.66
C SER A 429 -2.27 -6.60 18.71
N ILE A 430 -3.03 -7.54 18.15
CA ILE A 430 -3.99 -7.29 17.08
C ILE A 430 -5.41 -7.75 17.42
N LEU A 431 -6.41 -7.10 16.80
CA LEU A 431 -7.74 -7.67 16.68
C LEU A 431 -7.67 -8.99 15.89
N MET A 432 -8.28 -10.05 16.40
CA MET A 432 -8.43 -11.34 15.74
C MET A 432 -9.78 -11.95 16.11
N ALA A 433 -10.66 -12.11 15.13
CA ALA A 433 -12.00 -12.65 15.32
C ALA A 433 -12.39 -13.52 14.13
N LEU A 434 -12.64 -14.80 14.36
CA LEU A 434 -12.96 -15.77 13.32
C LEU A 434 -14.36 -16.35 13.52
N ARG A 435 -15.18 -16.29 12.47
CA ARG A 435 -16.47 -16.96 12.42
C ARG A 435 -16.34 -18.18 11.51
N LEU A 436 -16.23 -19.34 12.15
CA LEU A 436 -16.19 -20.65 11.51
C LEU A 436 -17.46 -21.44 11.88
N PRO A 437 -17.78 -22.54 11.16
CA PRO A 437 -18.79 -23.50 11.56
C PRO A 437 -18.64 -23.94 13.03
N ALA A 438 -19.76 -24.19 13.71
CA ALA A 438 -19.76 -24.44 15.15
C ALA A 438 -18.87 -25.63 15.55
N GLU A 439 -18.82 -26.67 14.74
CA GLU A 439 -17.98 -27.85 14.93
C GLU A 439 -16.48 -27.57 14.89
N CYS A 440 -16.07 -26.45 14.29
CA CYS A 440 -14.67 -26.07 14.18
C CYS A 440 -14.19 -25.12 15.28
N ARG A 441 -15.11 -24.57 16.09
CA ARG A 441 -14.74 -23.68 17.20
C ARG A 441 -13.76 -24.29 18.21
N PRO A 442 -13.82 -25.58 18.54
CA PRO A 442 -12.85 -26.18 19.48
C PRO A 442 -11.39 -26.17 18.97
N THR A 443 -11.15 -25.91 17.69
CA THR A 443 -9.79 -25.79 17.13
C THR A 443 -9.20 -24.39 17.27
N LEU A 444 -10.00 -23.41 17.70
CA LEU A 444 -9.57 -22.02 17.90
C LEU A 444 -9.03 -21.83 19.32
N TYR A 445 -8.02 -20.99 19.48
CA TYR A 445 -7.34 -20.76 20.74
C TYR A 445 -6.94 -19.28 20.92
N PRO A 446 -6.73 -18.81 22.18
CA PRO A 446 -6.57 -17.39 22.46
C PRO A 446 -5.37 -16.71 21.80
N ALA A 447 -4.28 -17.44 21.56
CA ALA A 447 -3.03 -16.91 20.98
C ALA A 447 -2.91 -17.14 19.47
N LEU A 448 -4.00 -17.49 18.79
CA LEU A 448 -4.03 -17.73 17.35
C LEU A 448 -3.42 -16.53 16.59
N SER A 449 -2.41 -16.78 15.77
CA SER A 449 -1.75 -15.76 14.94
C SER A 449 -2.11 -15.87 13.46
N PRO A 450 -1.89 -14.80 12.65
CA PRO A 450 -2.31 -14.76 11.25
C PRO A 450 -1.82 -15.93 10.39
N VAL A 451 -0.61 -16.45 10.61
CA VAL A 451 -0.05 -17.59 9.86
C VAL A 451 -0.92 -18.85 9.97
N ASN A 452 -1.68 -18.98 11.05
CA ASN A 452 -2.51 -20.15 11.32
C ASN A 452 -3.99 -19.99 10.89
N ILE A 453 -4.43 -18.80 10.47
CA ILE A 453 -5.83 -18.55 10.10
C ILE A 453 -6.33 -19.54 9.05
N PHE A 454 -5.61 -19.67 7.93
CA PHE A 454 -6.03 -20.58 6.85
C PHE A 454 -5.72 -22.04 7.17
N ARG A 455 -4.73 -22.34 8.01
CA ARG A 455 -4.46 -23.71 8.50
C ARG A 455 -5.65 -24.25 9.29
N VAL A 456 -6.21 -23.49 10.21
CA VAL A 456 -7.41 -23.89 10.96
C VAL A 456 -8.68 -23.87 10.10
N THR A 457 -8.80 -22.92 9.17
CA THR A 457 -9.94 -22.82 8.26
C THR A 457 -10.03 -24.00 7.30
N PHE A 458 -8.92 -24.35 6.65
CA PHE A 458 -8.89 -25.48 5.71
C PHE A 458 -9.06 -26.82 6.42
N ALA A 459 -8.42 -27.02 7.56
CA ALA A 459 -8.63 -28.22 8.37
C ALA A 459 -10.11 -28.38 8.76
N CYS A 460 -10.80 -27.26 9.10
CA CYS A 460 -12.23 -27.24 9.35
C CYS A 460 -13.04 -27.69 8.11
N LEU A 461 -12.77 -27.12 6.95
CA LEU A 461 -13.47 -27.46 5.70
C LEU A 461 -13.23 -28.91 5.29
N GLU A 462 -12.05 -29.45 5.53
CA GLU A 462 -11.67 -30.84 5.27
C GLU A 462 -12.18 -31.80 6.36
N GLY A 463 -12.55 -31.30 7.54
CA GLY A 463 -13.00 -32.09 8.68
C GLY A 463 -11.89 -32.90 9.35
N ARG A 464 -10.69 -32.37 9.42
CA ARG A 464 -9.53 -32.93 10.10
C ARG A 464 -9.01 -32.00 11.19
N PRO A 465 -8.17 -32.48 12.11
CA PRO A 465 -7.45 -31.62 13.03
C PRO A 465 -6.53 -30.64 12.30
N PRO A 466 -6.41 -29.38 12.78
CA PRO A 466 -5.49 -28.42 12.19
C PRO A 466 -4.02 -28.76 12.47
N ASP A 467 -3.19 -28.59 11.45
CA ASP A 467 -1.73 -28.63 11.56
C ASP A 467 -1.23 -27.19 11.68
N THR A 468 -1.15 -26.67 12.90
CA THR A 468 -0.73 -25.30 13.17
C THR A 468 0.76 -25.19 13.37
N LEU A 469 1.33 -24.08 12.93
CA LEU A 469 2.69 -23.68 13.28
C LEU A 469 2.72 -23.03 14.68
N ALA A 470 3.90 -22.96 15.27
CA ALA A 470 4.09 -22.18 16.49
C ALA A 470 3.77 -20.70 16.24
N ASP A 471 3.04 -20.06 17.15
CA ASP A 471 2.65 -18.65 17.04
C ASP A 471 3.83 -17.75 17.42
N VAL A 472 4.66 -17.42 16.45
CA VAL A 472 5.90 -16.63 16.60
C VAL A 472 5.72 -15.24 15.99
N SER A 473 6.38 -14.26 16.59
CA SER A 473 6.48 -12.90 16.06
C SER A 473 7.94 -12.56 15.75
N TYR A 474 8.14 -11.94 14.58
CA TYR A 474 9.46 -11.49 14.12
C TYR A 474 9.45 -9.96 14.00
N ILE A 475 10.33 -9.29 14.73
CA ILE A 475 10.60 -7.87 14.57
C ILE A 475 11.36 -7.65 13.26
N SER A 476 10.99 -6.65 12.51
CA SER A 476 11.72 -6.17 11.33
C SER A 476 11.62 -4.66 11.23
N THR A 477 12.59 -4.03 10.58
CA THR A 477 12.49 -2.64 10.16
C THR A 477 12.34 -2.57 8.64
N TYR A 478 11.43 -1.69 8.21
CA TYR A 478 11.16 -1.41 6.79
C TYR A 478 11.41 0.07 6.45
N GLU A 479 12.00 0.83 7.38
CA GLU A 479 12.41 2.21 7.14
C GLU A 479 13.62 2.22 6.19
N GLU A 480 13.48 2.81 5.02
CA GLU A 480 14.55 2.94 4.05
C GLU A 480 15.73 3.70 4.66
N GLY A 481 16.94 3.15 4.49
CA GLY A 481 18.15 3.71 5.09
C GLY A 481 18.43 3.24 6.53
N ALA A 482 17.57 2.44 7.15
CA ALA A 482 17.89 1.79 8.41
C ALA A 482 19.01 0.74 8.21
N LYS A 483 19.97 0.68 9.13
CA LYS A 483 21.10 -0.28 9.05
C LYS A 483 20.68 -1.74 8.96
N GLN A 484 19.49 -2.07 9.44
CA GLN A 484 18.95 -3.44 9.51
C GLN A 484 17.73 -3.61 8.59
N TYR A 485 17.60 -2.78 7.53
CA TYR A 485 16.55 -2.93 6.52
C TYR A 485 16.53 -4.35 5.94
N GLY A 486 15.35 -4.96 5.91
CA GLY A 486 15.16 -6.32 5.39
C GLY A 486 15.57 -7.44 6.34
N TRP A 487 16.13 -7.13 7.52
CA TRP A 487 16.44 -8.13 8.53
C TRP A 487 15.25 -8.40 9.45
N VAL A 488 15.15 -9.61 9.94
CA VAL A 488 14.18 -10.02 10.96
C VAL A 488 14.86 -10.59 12.18
N HIS A 489 14.24 -10.45 13.34
CA HIS A 489 14.69 -11.02 14.60
C HIS A 489 13.50 -11.61 15.35
N LYS A 490 13.60 -12.87 15.76
CA LYS A 490 12.55 -13.55 16.52
C LYS A 490 12.39 -12.90 17.89
N TYR A 491 11.17 -12.45 18.20
CA TYR A 491 10.88 -11.92 19.53
C TYR A 491 10.64 -13.06 20.52
N THR A 492 11.42 -13.05 21.60
CA THR A 492 11.26 -13.99 22.72
C THR A 492 10.50 -13.26 23.84
N ARG A 493 9.29 -13.74 24.17
CA ARG A 493 8.40 -13.16 25.19
C ARG A 493 8.88 -13.41 26.60
#